data_85adf6865045d2d46ecd8bd2f3580de8
#
_entry.id   85adf6865045d2d46ecd8bd2f3580de8
#
_cell.length_a   1.000
_cell.length_b   1.000
_cell.length_c   1.000
_cell.angle_alpha   90.00
_cell.angle_beta   90.00
_cell.angle_gamma   90.00
#
_symmetry.space_group_name_H-M   'P 1'
#
loop_
_entity.id
_entity.type
_entity.pdbx_description
1 polymer ?
#
loop_
_entity_poly.entity_id
_entity_poly.type
_entity_poly.pdbx_seq_one_letter_code
_entity_poly.pdbx_strand_id
1 'polypeptide(L)'
;TEKIEYNTSMEFNLIRSTVPSATYTYKSLDENVAIVNDEGLVTAKAIGTTYVVIKDVNNDLASAVRINVNGEGNITTPKIVGGSRYFVALKGNGTVWSWGLNSNGQLGVGDTTNRTEPTEVKAEIEEDGEVKEEEITDAVDIAVGYYHTLILRKDGTVWSAGYNHRGQLGDGSTVSTTKFHKVKGENGVGYLSNIVQIAAAGGGTSYALTADGSVYAWGYNYYGQLGTNTTSGESANVYPVKIQKVSNIIQITAQEISVMMLDADGSVWATGYNNYGGLGIGHSSDVSLPQQMLDTDRSVLYGVKEISGGRYHAVIMKEDNTVWGVGYNGYGQVGDGTTSNRTIISQAKNSAGEVITDAKHIMASGDGTYVTRQKTEDGKPQGMYAVGRNNYGQLFTKDTSTKYKVVEVEKDKDIIAGTITSSNDYQTGAIADQDGMVYTVGLNDYGQMGNGTIESLITPWCISKKRINVPKKTINFTKAGEKETIQYNMSMEFNLLIESVPDNECTFKTLDPNVATVDEKTGEVTAVGQG
;
A
#
# COMPACT_ATOMS: atom_id res chain seq x y z
N THR A 1 -16.44 7.62 -3.68
CA THR A 1 -15.77 7.26 -2.42
C THR A 1 -16.48 7.94 -1.28
N GLU A 2 -17.03 7.17 -0.37
CA GLU A 2 -17.73 7.69 0.81
C GLU A 2 -16.82 7.52 2.03
N LYS A 3 -16.89 8.46 2.95
CA LYS A 3 -16.13 8.45 4.21
C LYS A 3 -17.06 8.15 5.36
N ILE A 4 -16.64 7.23 6.22
CA ILE A 4 -17.30 6.94 7.50
C ILE A 4 -16.28 7.12 8.60
N GLU A 5 -16.62 7.85 9.66
CA GLU A 5 -15.78 7.94 10.85
C GLU A 5 -15.84 6.63 11.64
N TYR A 6 -14.75 6.28 12.30
CA TYR A 6 -14.67 5.09 13.15
C TYR A 6 -15.76 5.12 14.23
N ASN A 7 -16.42 3.97 14.45
CA ASN A 7 -17.57 3.80 15.34
C ASN A 7 -18.85 4.55 14.94
N THR A 8 -18.95 5.06 13.73
CA THR A 8 -20.20 5.62 13.20
C THR A 8 -20.83 4.69 12.18
N SER A 9 -22.14 4.85 11.96
CA SER A 9 -22.87 4.18 10.89
C SER A 9 -23.38 5.24 9.93
N MET A 10 -23.29 4.97 8.64
CA MET A 10 -23.81 5.84 7.60
C MET A 10 -24.71 5.02 6.68
N GLU A 11 -25.91 5.48 6.45
CA GLU A 11 -26.81 4.91 5.47
C GLU A 11 -26.43 5.46 4.08
N PHE A 12 -25.99 4.57 3.20
CA PHE A 12 -25.72 4.90 1.81
C PHE A 12 -26.92 4.54 0.97
N ASN A 13 -27.46 5.51 0.29
CA ASN A 13 -28.31 5.20 -0.85
C ASN A 13 -27.39 4.87 -2.05
N LEU A 14 -26.87 3.63 -2.05
CA LEU A 14 -25.93 3.14 -3.06
C LEU A 14 -26.57 3.03 -4.46
N ILE A 15 -27.90 3.14 -4.53
CA ILE A 15 -28.67 3.01 -5.77
C ILE A 15 -29.25 4.36 -6.13
N ARG A 16 -28.61 5.05 -7.08
CA ARG A 16 -29.08 6.36 -7.57
C ARG A 16 -30.12 6.28 -8.70
N SER A 17 -30.34 5.13 -9.30
CA SER A 17 -31.39 4.91 -10.28
C SER A 17 -32.20 3.68 -9.90
N THR A 18 -33.46 3.88 -9.65
CA THR A 18 -34.40 2.78 -9.39
C THR A 18 -34.74 2.06 -10.68
N VAL A 19 -34.26 0.82 -10.82
CA VAL A 19 -34.98 -0.16 -11.64
C VAL A 19 -36.04 -0.75 -10.72
N PRO A 20 -37.32 -0.48 -10.92
CA PRO A 20 -38.39 -0.75 -9.93
C PRO A 20 -38.61 -2.22 -9.57
N SER A 21 -37.86 -3.16 -10.17
CA SER A 21 -37.98 -4.61 -9.97
C SER A 21 -36.67 -5.30 -9.65
N ALA A 22 -35.56 -4.56 -9.43
CA ALA A 22 -34.27 -5.15 -9.15
C ALA A 22 -34.17 -5.56 -7.67
N THR A 23 -33.62 -6.75 -7.44
CA THR A 23 -33.24 -7.24 -6.10
C THR A 23 -31.75 -7.12 -5.95
N TYR A 24 -31.29 -6.40 -4.95
CA TYR A 24 -29.87 -6.17 -4.69
C TYR A 24 -29.41 -6.96 -3.48
N THR A 25 -28.18 -7.47 -3.56
CA THR A 25 -27.44 -7.98 -2.41
C THR A 25 -26.21 -7.13 -2.19
N TYR A 26 -25.80 -7.00 -0.92
CA TYR A 26 -24.66 -6.21 -0.50
C TYR A 26 -23.67 -7.09 0.22
N LYS A 27 -22.37 -6.91 -0.05
CA LYS A 27 -21.31 -7.68 0.59
C LYS A 27 -20.08 -6.81 0.80
N SER A 28 -19.56 -6.78 2.03
CA SER A 28 -18.24 -6.21 2.29
C SER A 28 -17.15 -7.23 1.92
N LEU A 29 -16.08 -6.77 1.27
CA LEU A 29 -14.91 -7.61 0.98
C LEU A 29 -13.99 -7.75 2.19
N ASP A 30 -14.06 -6.81 3.16
CA ASP A 30 -13.37 -6.93 4.45
C ASP A 30 -14.26 -6.45 5.60
N GLU A 31 -14.90 -7.40 6.27
CA GLU A 31 -15.80 -7.14 7.40
C GLU A 31 -15.05 -6.69 8.67
N ASN A 32 -13.72 -6.81 8.71
CA ASN A 32 -12.93 -6.23 9.80
C ASN A 32 -12.80 -4.72 9.67
N VAL A 33 -12.90 -4.17 8.46
CA VAL A 33 -12.86 -2.73 8.19
C VAL A 33 -14.25 -2.12 8.25
N ALA A 34 -15.23 -2.71 7.55
CA ALA A 34 -16.63 -2.27 7.59
C ALA A 34 -17.57 -3.43 7.27
N ILE A 35 -18.73 -3.45 7.87
CA ILE A 35 -19.82 -4.40 7.56
C ILE A 35 -20.94 -3.67 6.81
N VAL A 36 -21.74 -4.42 6.07
CA VAL A 36 -22.94 -3.92 5.40
C VAL A 36 -24.11 -4.86 5.69
N ASN A 37 -25.29 -4.33 5.95
CA ASN A 37 -26.49 -5.13 6.12
C ASN A 37 -27.28 -5.29 4.80
N ASP A 38 -28.39 -6.03 4.84
CA ASP A 38 -29.22 -6.32 3.67
C ASP A 38 -29.94 -5.08 3.11
N GLU A 39 -30.05 -3.97 3.88
CA GLU A 39 -30.58 -2.69 3.44
C GLU A 39 -29.50 -1.77 2.85
N GLY A 40 -28.22 -2.18 2.84
CA GLY A 40 -27.10 -1.40 2.35
C GLY A 40 -26.54 -0.40 3.38
N LEU A 41 -26.92 -0.52 4.67
CA LEU A 41 -26.32 0.29 5.74
C LEU A 41 -24.90 -0.20 6.04
N VAL A 42 -23.92 0.69 5.90
CA VAL A 42 -22.51 0.41 6.17
C VAL A 42 -22.13 0.89 7.57
N THR A 43 -21.48 0.02 8.34
CA THR A 43 -20.97 0.31 9.69
C THR A 43 -19.45 0.13 9.73
N ALA A 44 -18.73 1.17 10.11
CA ALA A 44 -17.27 1.14 10.29
C ALA A 44 -16.87 0.30 11.51
N LYS A 45 -15.82 -0.52 11.38
CA LYS A 45 -15.28 -1.40 12.42
C LYS A 45 -13.84 -1.08 12.80
N ALA A 46 -13.00 -0.80 11.83
CA ALA A 46 -11.58 -0.46 12.04
C ALA A 46 -11.08 0.44 10.92
N ILE A 47 -9.99 1.17 11.20
CA ILE A 47 -9.29 1.98 10.19
C ILE A 47 -8.80 1.06 9.07
N GLY A 48 -9.09 1.44 7.83
CA GLY A 48 -8.70 0.67 6.65
C GLY A 48 -9.52 1.03 5.43
N THR A 49 -9.30 0.29 4.36
CA THR A 49 -10.07 0.41 3.11
C THR A 49 -10.68 -0.94 2.76
N THR A 50 -11.96 -0.95 2.44
CA THR A 50 -12.68 -2.11 1.89
C THR A 50 -13.56 -1.68 0.73
N TYR A 51 -14.21 -2.65 0.10
CA TYR A 51 -15.23 -2.42 -0.92
C TYR A 51 -16.54 -3.07 -0.49
N VAL A 52 -17.65 -2.38 -0.70
CA VAL A 52 -18.97 -2.97 -0.64
C VAL A 52 -19.41 -3.29 -2.06
N VAL A 53 -19.49 -4.56 -2.38
CA VAL A 53 -20.00 -5.07 -3.64
C VAL A 53 -21.52 -5.07 -3.59
N ILE A 54 -22.14 -4.53 -4.64
CA ILE A 54 -23.59 -4.47 -4.84
C ILE A 54 -23.88 -5.34 -6.05
N LYS A 55 -24.66 -6.39 -5.88
CA LYS A 55 -25.03 -7.29 -6.97
C LYS A 55 -26.54 -7.18 -7.26
N ASP A 56 -26.88 -6.92 -8.52
CA ASP A 56 -28.24 -7.09 -9.04
C ASP A 56 -28.46 -8.56 -9.34
N VAL A 57 -29.28 -9.21 -8.50
CA VAL A 57 -29.54 -10.66 -8.59
C VAL A 57 -30.27 -11.04 -9.87
N ASN A 58 -31.07 -10.12 -10.43
CA ASN A 58 -31.91 -10.41 -11.60
C ASN A 58 -31.12 -10.34 -12.91
N ASN A 59 -30.10 -9.46 -12.97
CA ASN A 59 -29.34 -9.20 -14.19
C ASN A 59 -27.88 -9.73 -14.13
N ASP A 60 -27.48 -10.34 -13.03
CA ASP A 60 -26.11 -10.82 -12.75
C ASP A 60 -25.04 -9.72 -12.95
N LEU A 61 -25.39 -8.49 -12.62
CA LEU A 61 -24.51 -7.34 -12.70
C LEU A 61 -23.96 -7.01 -11.30
N ALA A 62 -22.66 -6.76 -11.22
CA ALA A 62 -22.01 -6.33 -9.99
C ALA A 62 -21.36 -4.96 -10.16
N SER A 63 -21.34 -4.19 -9.08
CA SER A 63 -20.59 -2.94 -8.96
C SER A 63 -20.07 -2.84 -7.54
N ALA A 64 -19.11 -1.97 -7.26
CA ALA A 64 -18.60 -1.80 -5.91
C ALA A 64 -18.39 -0.34 -5.53
N VAL A 65 -18.56 -0.06 -4.23
CA VAL A 65 -18.25 1.24 -3.63
C VAL A 65 -17.04 1.06 -2.71
N ARG A 66 -16.02 1.88 -2.91
CA ARG A 66 -14.84 1.92 -2.03
C ARG A 66 -15.20 2.63 -0.73
N ILE A 67 -14.99 1.97 0.37
CA ILE A 67 -15.20 2.48 1.74
C ILE A 67 -13.83 2.70 2.38
N ASN A 68 -13.55 3.94 2.77
CA ASN A 68 -12.36 4.30 3.55
C ASN A 68 -12.80 4.67 4.97
N VAL A 69 -12.40 3.89 5.95
CA VAL A 69 -12.58 4.19 7.37
C VAL A 69 -11.29 4.84 7.86
N ASN A 70 -11.37 6.11 8.27
CA ASN A 70 -10.23 6.89 8.71
C ASN A 70 -10.31 7.14 10.23
N GLY A 71 -9.16 7.25 10.90
CA GLY A 71 -9.08 7.75 12.28
C GLY A 71 -9.48 9.23 12.35
N GLU A 72 -9.76 9.70 13.55
CA GLU A 72 -10.09 11.11 13.80
C GLU A 72 -8.94 12.01 13.30
N GLY A 73 -9.29 13.08 12.59
CA GLY A 73 -8.32 14.00 11.97
C GLY A 73 -7.64 13.47 10.69
N ASN A 74 -7.80 12.21 10.32
CA ASN A 74 -7.23 11.64 9.12
C ASN A 74 -8.17 11.78 7.91
N ILE A 75 -7.57 12.03 6.73
CA ILE A 75 -8.29 12.10 5.46
C ILE A 75 -8.14 10.85 4.60
N THR A 76 -7.18 9.99 4.95
CA THR A 76 -6.87 8.75 4.25
C THR A 76 -6.31 7.67 5.17
N THR A 77 -6.29 6.43 4.70
CA THR A 77 -5.56 5.34 5.35
C THR A 77 -4.06 5.52 5.11
N PRO A 78 -3.23 5.53 6.15
CA PRO A 78 -1.78 5.59 6.01
C PRO A 78 -1.23 4.45 5.16
N LYS A 79 -0.18 4.74 4.35
CA LYS A 79 0.42 3.76 3.43
C LYS A 79 1.91 4.01 3.26
N ILE A 80 2.69 2.93 3.11
CA ILE A 80 4.09 3.00 2.71
C ILE A 80 4.29 2.15 1.46
N VAL A 81 5.06 2.65 0.50
CA VAL A 81 5.39 1.97 -0.75
C VAL A 81 6.87 2.09 -1.06
N GLY A 82 7.47 1.05 -1.64
CA GLY A 82 8.88 1.01 -1.99
C GLY A 82 9.13 0.87 -3.49
N GLY A 83 9.93 1.79 -4.03
CA GLY A 83 10.50 1.71 -5.37
C GLY A 83 11.90 1.09 -5.37
N SER A 84 12.71 1.34 -6.43
CA SER A 84 14.08 0.90 -6.46
C SER A 84 14.94 1.68 -5.48
N ARG A 85 15.20 1.10 -4.30
CA ARG A 85 16.04 1.68 -3.23
C ARG A 85 15.54 3.03 -2.69
N TYR A 86 14.25 3.29 -2.73
CA TYR A 86 13.60 4.43 -2.09
C TYR A 86 12.22 4.06 -1.59
N PHE A 87 11.72 4.83 -0.64
CA PHE A 87 10.39 4.71 -0.09
C PHE A 87 9.61 6.01 -0.17
N VAL A 88 8.31 5.86 -0.25
CA VAL A 88 7.34 6.95 -0.11
C VAL A 88 6.32 6.54 0.94
N ALA A 89 6.02 7.44 1.86
CA ALA A 89 5.01 7.25 2.90
C ALA A 89 3.92 8.31 2.79
N LEU A 90 2.68 7.88 2.85
CA LEU A 90 1.49 8.69 2.96
C LEU A 90 1.01 8.67 4.40
N LYS A 91 0.95 9.82 5.04
CA LYS A 91 0.39 9.97 6.38
C LYS A 91 -1.13 10.07 6.33
N GLY A 92 -1.79 9.77 7.43
CA GLY A 92 -3.24 9.87 7.55
C GLY A 92 -3.79 11.27 7.24
N ASN A 93 -3.06 12.33 7.56
CA ASN A 93 -3.42 13.72 7.26
C ASN A 93 -3.27 14.12 5.78
N GLY A 94 -2.77 13.22 4.94
CA GLY A 94 -2.58 13.45 3.50
C GLY A 94 -1.24 14.07 3.13
N THR A 95 -0.29 14.23 4.05
CA THR A 95 1.08 14.61 3.71
C THR A 95 1.86 13.42 3.18
N VAL A 96 2.83 13.67 2.29
CA VAL A 96 3.66 12.65 1.65
C VAL A 96 5.12 12.89 1.98
N TRP A 97 5.82 11.82 2.35
CA TRP A 97 7.23 11.83 2.71
C TRP A 97 8.00 10.81 1.86
N SER A 98 9.22 11.14 1.47
CA SER A 98 10.06 10.27 0.64
C SER A 98 11.51 10.26 1.10
N TRP A 99 12.22 9.12 0.90
CA TRP A 99 13.64 8.96 1.24
C TRP A 99 14.28 7.83 0.45
N GLY A 100 15.62 7.76 0.46
CA GLY A 100 16.43 6.81 -0.30
C GLY A 100 17.03 7.41 -1.57
N LEU A 101 17.14 6.59 -2.62
CA LEU A 101 17.69 6.94 -3.93
C LEU A 101 16.87 8.03 -4.63
N ASN A 102 17.55 9.05 -5.19
CA ASN A 102 16.90 10.18 -5.88
C ASN A 102 17.56 10.59 -7.22
N SER A 103 18.39 9.76 -7.80
CA SER A 103 19.16 10.08 -9.01
C SER A 103 18.34 10.54 -10.23
N ASN A 104 17.04 10.24 -10.25
CA ASN A 104 16.09 10.62 -11.31
C ASN A 104 15.03 11.63 -10.84
N GLY A 105 15.12 12.15 -9.61
CA GLY A 105 14.10 13.04 -9.04
C GLY A 105 12.86 12.32 -8.50
N GLN A 106 12.91 10.98 -8.36
CA GLN A 106 11.77 10.16 -7.95
C GLN A 106 11.24 10.44 -6.53
N LEU A 107 12.01 11.12 -5.69
CA LEU A 107 11.55 11.57 -4.38
C LEU A 107 10.65 12.82 -4.48
N GLY A 108 10.68 13.57 -5.59
CA GLY A 108 9.85 14.74 -5.77
C GLY A 108 10.18 15.90 -4.82
N VAL A 109 11.42 16.03 -4.39
CA VAL A 109 11.89 17.03 -3.40
C VAL A 109 12.62 18.24 -4.03
N GLY A 110 12.55 18.36 -5.37
CA GLY A 110 13.09 19.50 -6.12
C GLY A 110 14.52 19.35 -6.63
N ASP A 111 15.22 18.26 -6.27
CA ASP A 111 16.59 17.97 -6.71
C ASP A 111 16.78 16.46 -6.97
N THR A 112 18.03 16.02 -7.22
CA THR A 112 18.40 14.63 -7.45
C THR A 112 19.28 14.05 -6.35
N THR A 113 19.34 14.68 -5.18
CA THR A 113 20.16 14.23 -4.05
C THR A 113 19.42 13.14 -3.25
N ASN A 114 20.10 12.05 -2.92
CA ASN A 114 19.56 11.00 -2.06
C ASN A 114 19.22 11.54 -0.67
N ARG A 115 18.22 10.96 -0.04
CA ARG A 115 17.80 11.30 1.33
C ARG A 115 17.99 10.10 2.25
N THR A 116 18.78 10.27 3.30
CA THR A 116 18.98 9.23 4.33
C THR A 116 17.92 9.27 5.42
N GLU A 117 17.06 10.28 5.41
CA GLU A 117 15.93 10.47 6.32
C GLU A 117 14.67 10.86 5.52
N PRO A 118 13.47 10.51 6.01
CA PRO A 118 12.22 10.95 5.40
C PRO A 118 12.17 12.47 5.24
N THR A 119 11.86 12.92 4.03
CA THR A 119 11.76 14.34 3.63
C THR A 119 10.37 14.59 3.05
N GLU A 120 9.73 15.66 3.47
CA GLU A 120 8.40 16.04 3.00
C GLU A 120 8.43 16.46 1.53
N VAL A 121 7.39 16.06 0.82
CA VAL A 121 7.27 16.25 -0.63
C VAL A 121 6.38 17.46 -0.93
N LYS A 122 6.76 18.20 -1.96
CA LYS A 122 6.02 19.36 -2.48
C LYS A 122 5.65 19.18 -3.94
N ALA A 123 4.54 19.78 -4.36
CA ALA A 123 4.12 19.87 -5.75
C ALA A 123 4.46 21.24 -6.35
N GLU A 124 4.65 21.28 -7.67
CA GLU A 124 4.62 22.51 -8.44
C GLU A 124 3.22 22.70 -9.03
N ILE A 125 2.62 23.85 -8.75
CA ILE A 125 1.35 24.27 -9.34
C ILE A 125 1.57 25.50 -10.21
N GLU A 126 0.86 25.58 -11.32
CA GLU A 126 0.80 26.78 -12.14
C GLU A 126 -0.51 27.52 -11.83
N GLU A 127 -0.40 28.73 -11.27
CA GLU A 127 -1.53 29.58 -10.92
C GLU A 127 -1.27 30.98 -11.48
N ASP A 128 -2.18 31.48 -12.29
CA ASP A 128 -2.09 32.81 -12.98
C ASP A 128 -0.82 33.00 -13.82
N GLY A 129 -0.27 31.90 -14.38
CA GLY A 129 0.95 31.93 -15.20
C GLY A 129 2.25 31.99 -14.38
N GLU A 130 2.17 31.88 -13.06
CA GLU A 130 3.31 31.75 -12.15
C GLU A 130 3.40 30.32 -11.61
N VAL A 131 4.64 29.78 -11.52
CA VAL A 131 4.91 28.49 -10.91
C VAL A 131 5.16 28.70 -9.42
N LYS A 132 4.36 28.05 -8.57
CA LYS A 132 4.45 28.08 -7.10
C LYS A 132 4.70 26.69 -6.55
N GLU A 133 5.39 26.60 -5.41
CA GLU A 133 5.46 25.37 -4.63
C GLU A 133 4.29 25.31 -3.64
N GLU A 134 3.64 24.15 -3.60
CA GLU A 134 2.54 23.84 -2.67
C GLU A 134 2.90 22.62 -1.83
N GLU A 135 2.60 22.66 -0.54
CA GLU A 135 2.65 21.48 0.33
C GLU A 135 1.51 20.52 -0.01
N ILE A 136 1.82 19.23 -0.16
CA ILE A 136 0.81 18.20 -0.42
C ILE A 136 0.21 17.79 0.91
N THR A 137 -1.02 18.20 1.17
CA THR A 137 -1.76 17.90 2.42
C THR A 137 -3.08 17.17 2.17
N ASP A 138 -3.35 16.78 0.94
CA ASP A 138 -4.60 16.17 0.50
C ASP A 138 -4.40 14.87 -0.32
N ALA A 139 -3.21 14.27 -0.22
CA ALA A 139 -2.97 12.98 -0.85
C ALA A 139 -3.84 11.87 -0.21
N VAL A 140 -4.37 10.99 -1.05
CA VAL A 140 -5.23 9.87 -0.62
C VAL A 140 -4.74 8.51 -1.08
N ASP A 141 -3.76 8.47 -2.01
CA ASP A 141 -3.06 7.24 -2.41
C ASP A 141 -1.68 7.58 -2.98
N ILE A 142 -0.76 6.64 -2.90
CA ILE A 142 0.60 6.72 -3.46
C ILE A 142 0.95 5.41 -4.17
N ALA A 143 1.71 5.50 -5.26
CA ALA A 143 2.25 4.35 -5.96
C ALA A 143 3.65 4.65 -6.51
N VAL A 144 4.51 3.64 -6.60
CA VAL A 144 5.88 3.80 -7.06
C VAL A 144 6.27 2.72 -8.07
N GLY A 145 6.96 3.13 -9.12
CA GLY A 145 7.73 2.24 -9.97
C GLY A 145 9.19 2.17 -9.52
N TYR A 146 10.09 1.71 -10.39
CA TYR A 146 11.51 1.68 -10.04
C TYR A 146 12.07 3.07 -9.79
N TYR A 147 11.74 4.06 -10.62
CA TYR A 147 12.34 5.39 -10.59
C TYR A 147 11.31 6.51 -10.81
N HIS A 148 10.02 6.24 -10.60
CA HIS A 148 8.98 7.27 -10.66
C HIS A 148 7.94 7.05 -9.57
N THR A 149 7.32 8.13 -9.16
CA THR A 149 6.33 8.18 -8.08
C THR A 149 5.06 8.81 -8.58
N LEU A 150 3.92 8.23 -8.19
CA LEU A 150 2.58 8.76 -8.41
C LEU A 150 1.94 9.13 -7.08
N ILE A 151 1.20 10.23 -7.04
CA ILE A 151 0.37 10.67 -5.92
C ILE A 151 -1.05 10.90 -6.45
N LEU A 152 -2.03 10.32 -5.79
CA LEU A 152 -3.44 10.61 -6.00
C LEU A 152 -3.90 11.62 -4.96
N ARG A 153 -4.43 12.76 -5.39
CA ARG A 153 -5.01 13.77 -4.51
C ARG A 153 -6.51 13.53 -4.30
N LYS A 154 -7.06 14.12 -3.24
CA LYS A 154 -8.48 13.98 -2.83
C LYS A 154 -9.46 14.47 -3.90
N ASP A 155 -9.06 15.38 -4.76
CA ASP A 155 -9.85 15.87 -5.90
C ASP A 155 -9.93 14.87 -7.06
N GLY A 156 -9.28 13.70 -6.94
CA GLY A 156 -9.22 12.66 -7.96
C GLY A 156 -8.21 12.92 -9.06
N THR A 157 -7.32 13.91 -8.92
CA THR A 157 -6.22 14.14 -9.87
C THR A 157 -4.98 13.34 -9.49
N VAL A 158 -4.19 12.95 -10.52
CA VAL A 158 -2.94 12.19 -10.35
C VAL A 158 -1.77 13.11 -10.64
N TRP A 159 -0.73 13.00 -9.81
CA TRP A 159 0.52 13.76 -9.92
C TRP A 159 1.70 12.80 -10.00
N SER A 160 2.75 13.15 -10.72
CA SER A 160 3.89 12.27 -10.99
C SER A 160 5.22 13.01 -10.95
N ALA A 161 6.30 12.31 -10.53
CA ALA A 161 7.67 12.80 -10.53
C ALA A 161 8.66 11.64 -10.77
N GLY A 162 9.88 11.96 -11.20
CA GLY A 162 10.96 11.01 -11.40
C GLY A 162 11.31 10.78 -12.86
N TYR A 163 11.74 9.55 -13.18
CA TYR A 163 12.16 9.12 -14.49
C TYR A 163 11.01 9.06 -15.50
N ASN A 164 11.25 9.55 -16.75
CA ASN A 164 10.19 9.72 -17.76
C ASN A 164 10.54 9.24 -19.19
N HIS A 165 11.64 8.56 -19.43
CA HIS A 165 12.05 8.22 -20.80
C HIS A 165 11.08 7.32 -21.56
N ARG A 166 10.12 6.70 -20.87
CA ARG A 166 9.03 5.90 -21.47
C ARG A 166 7.68 6.63 -21.46
N GLY A 167 7.63 7.87 -20.98
CA GLY A 167 6.39 8.63 -20.82
C GLY A 167 5.59 8.24 -19.56
N GLN A 168 6.22 7.56 -18.58
CA GLN A 168 5.57 7.07 -17.38
C GLN A 168 5.04 8.16 -16.44
N LEU A 169 5.44 9.42 -16.63
CA LEU A 169 4.86 10.55 -15.91
C LEU A 169 3.52 11.01 -16.51
N GLY A 170 3.23 10.66 -17.78
CA GLY A 170 1.95 10.99 -18.42
C GLY A 170 1.69 12.48 -18.61
N ASP A 171 2.74 13.30 -18.65
CA ASP A 171 2.70 14.76 -18.76
C ASP A 171 2.76 15.28 -20.20
N GLY A 172 2.83 14.37 -21.18
CA GLY A 172 2.99 14.68 -22.59
C GLY A 172 4.45 14.80 -23.05
N SER A 173 5.41 14.45 -22.18
CA SER A 173 6.84 14.52 -22.44
C SER A 173 7.56 13.19 -22.17
N THR A 174 8.86 13.16 -22.40
CA THR A 174 9.78 12.10 -21.98
C THR A 174 10.89 12.63 -21.09
N VAL A 175 10.71 13.84 -20.54
CA VAL A 175 11.68 14.52 -19.68
C VAL A 175 11.42 14.16 -18.22
N SER A 176 12.46 13.67 -17.52
CA SER A 176 12.39 13.37 -16.07
C SER A 176 12.24 14.65 -15.27
N THR A 177 11.50 14.62 -14.17
CA THR A 177 11.24 15.78 -13.31
C THR A 177 11.63 15.49 -11.85
N THR A 178 12.04 16.54 -11.14
CA THR A 178 12.38 16.47 -9.71
C THR A 178 11.24 16.93 -8.81
N LYS A 179 10.13 17.37 -9.39
CA LYS A 179 8.93 17.87 -8.69
C LYS A 179 7.68 17.22 -9.29
N PHE A 180 6.62 17.17 -8.52
CA PHE A 180 5.36 16.58 -8.96
C PHE A 180 4.60 17.50 -9.90
N HIS A 181 4.19 16.96 -11.05
CA HIS A 181 3.35 17.59 -12.07
C HIS A 181 2.08 16.79 -12.28
N LYS A 182 1.00 17.49 -12.65
CA LYS A 182 -0.31 16.87 -12.90
C LYS A 182 -0.29 16.04 -14.19
N VAL A 183 -0.76 14.79 -14.11
CA VAL A 183 -0.90 13.86 -15.24
C VAL A 183 -1.97 14.37 -16.20
N LYS A 184 -1.65 14.39 -17.51
CA LYS A 184 -2.59 14.78 -18.58
C LYS A 184 -3.75 13.78 -18.67
N GLY A 185 -4.86 14.23 -19.25
CA GLY A 185 -6.00 13.38 -19.56
C GLY A 185 -5.75 12.48 -20.77
N GLU A 186 -6.74 11.65 -21.08
CA GLU A 186 -6.68 10.73 -22.22
C GLU A 186 -6.32 11.47 -23.51
N ASN A 187 -5.34 10.94 -24.24
CA ASN A 187 -4.81 11.55 -25.48
C ASN A 187 -4.31 13.01 -25.31
N GLY A 188 -3.96 13.42 -24.08
CA GLY A 188 -3.45 14.75 -23.77
C GLY A 188 -4.51 15.83 -23.57
N VAL A 189 -5.79 15.47 -23.53
CA VAL A 189 -6.89 16.42 -23.35
C VAL A 189 -7.17 16.64 -21.86
N GLY A 190 -6.93 17.85 -21.38
CA GLY A 190 -7.12 18.22 -19.97
C GLY A 190 -6.20 17.44 -19.03
N TYR A 191 -6.71 17.10 -17.86
CA TYR A 191 -6.02 16.33 -16.83
C TYR A 191 -6.81 15.09 -16.42
N LEU A 192 -6.09 14.03 -16.06
CA LEU A 192 -6.71 12.80 -15.54
C LEU A 192 -7.44 13.09 -14.22
N SER A 193 -8.69 12.67 -14.11
CA SER A 193 -9.58 12.99 -13.00
C SER A 193 -10.54 11.83 -12.66
N ASN A 194 -11.30 11.96 -11.58
CA ASN A 194 -12.18 10.90 -11.06
C ASN A 194 -11.43 9.60 -10.69
N ILE A 195 -10.14 9.70 -10.40
CA ILE A 195 -9.32 8.55 -10.02
C ILE A 195 -9.57 8.20 -8.56
N VAL A 196 -9.66 6.90 -8.27
CA VAL A 196 -9.87 6.33 -6.93
C VAL A 196 -8.72 5.43 -6.47
N GLN A 197 -7.89 4.93 -7.40
CA GLN A 197 -6.69 4.15 -7.10
C GLN A 197 -5.64 4.34 -8.18
N ILE A 198 -4.37 4.29 -7.78
CA ILE A 198 -3.22 4.33 -8.69
C ILE A 198 -2.31 3.12 -8.46
N ALA A 199 -1.62 2.69 -9.51
CA ALA A 199 -0.57 1.68 -9.43
C ALA A 199 0.57 2.04 -10.40
N ALA A 200 1.80 1.62 -10.08
CA ALA A 200 2.96 1.85 -10.91
C ALA A 200 3.81 0.58 -11.01
N ALA A 201 4.17 0.22 -12.22
CA ALA A 201 5.01 -0.93 -12.52
C ALA A 201 6.51 -0.56 -12.50
N GLY A 202 7.35 -1.49 -12.04
CA GLY A 202 8.81 -1.31 -12.01
C GLY A 202 9.38 -0.95 -13.37
N GLY A 203 8.92 -1.58 -14.44
CA GLY A 203 9.37 -1.36 -15.81
C GLY A 203 8.98 -0.02 -16.47
N GLY A 204 8.33 0.89 -15.72
CA GLY A 204 8.01 2.24 -16.21
C GLY A 204 6.63 2.34 -16.87
N THR A 205 5.64 1.66 -16.34
CA THR A 205 4.23 1.82 -16.71
C THR A 205 3.44 2.31 -15.51
N SER A 206 2.52 3.20 -15.73
CA SER A 206 1.64 3.79 -14.71
C SER A 206 0.19 3.46 -15.02
N TYR A 207 -0.63 3.30 -13.97
CA TYR A 207 -2.03 2.90 -14.07
C TYR A 207 -2.90 3.74 -13.12
N ALA A 208 -4.14 3.98 -13.53
CA ALA A 208 -5.14 4.67 -12.73
C ALA A 208 -6.52 4.03 -12.92
N LEU A 209 -7.21 3.79 -11.82
CA LEU A 209 -8.58 3.27 -11.76
C LEU A 209 -9.54 4.43 -11.48
N THR A 210 -10.54 4.58 -12.33
CA THR A 210 -11.61 5.56 -12.14
C THR A 210 -12.74 5.03 -11.26
N ALA A 211 -13.56 5.92 -10.73
CA ALA A 211 -14.70 5.57 -9.88
C ALA A 211 -15.78 4.73 -10.61
N ASP A 212 -15.81 4.77 -11.93
CA ASP A 212 -16.73 3.95 -12.77
C ASP A 212 -16.17 2.58 -13.15
N GLY A 213 -15.00 2.20 -12.61
CA GLY A 213 -14.36 0.92 -12.87
C GLY A 213 -13.60 0.83 -14.19
N SER A 214 -13.34 1.97 -14.86
CA SER A 214 -12.45 2.03 -16.02
C SER A 214 -10.98 2.13 -15.56
N VAL A 215 -10.06 1.55 -16.34
CA VAL A 215 -8.62 1.59 -16.05
C VAL A 215 -7.88 2.31 -17.16
N TYR A 216 -7.03 3.26 -16.82
CA TYR A 216 -6.12 3.95 -17.73
C TYR A 216 -4.68 3.51 -17.47
N ALA A 217 -3.86 3.47 -18.56
CA ALA A 217 -2.45 3.09 -18.51
C ALA A 217 -1.62 4.00 -19.42
N TRP A 218 -0.35 4.25 -19.06
CA TRP A 218 0.59 5.03 -19.86
C TRP A 218 2.05 4.63 -19.54
N GLY A 219 2.98 5.05 -20.39
CA GLY A 219 4.39 4.70 -20.24
C GLY A 219 4.83 3.56 -21.15
N TYR A 220 5.59 2.62 -20.62
CA TYR A 220 6.16 1.49 -21.35
C TYR A 220 5.11 0.48 -21.82
N ASN A 221 5.22 -0.01 -23.09
CA ASN A 221 4.26 -0.96 -23.68
C ASN A 221 4.91 -2.02 -24.60
N TYR A 222 6.14 -2.40 -24.33
CA TYR A 222 6.83 -3.40 -25.17
C TYR A 222 6.15 -4.77 -25.17
N TYR A 223 5.59 -5.17 -24.02
CA TYR A 223 4.94 -6.46 -23.80
C TYR A 223 3.40 -6.39 -23.83
N GLY A 224 2.83 -5.24 -24.22
CA GLY A 224 1.38 -5.06 -24.27
C GLY A 224 0.72 -4.72 -22.94
N GLN A 225 1.50 -4.26 -21.95
CA GLN A 225 1.02 -3.97 -20.60
C GLN A 225 0.04 -2.78 -20.51
N LEU A 226 -0.14 -2.00 -21.57
CA LEU A 226 -1.22 -1.00 -21.67
C LEU A 226 -2.59 -1.61 -22.02
N GLY A 227 -2.66 -2.90 -22.34
CA GLY A 227 -3.93 -3.60 -22.57
C GLY A 227 -4.76 -3.08 -23.76
N THR A 228 -4.13 -2.49 -24.77
CA THR A 228 -4.77 -1.83 -25.92
C THR A 228 -4.80 -2.70 -27.18
N ASN A 229 -4.48 -3.99 -27.05
CA ASN A 229 -4.28 -4.94 -28.16
C ASN A 229 -3.11 -4.54 -29.10
N THR A 230 -2.18 -3.75 -28.59
CA THR A 230 -1.00 -3.27 -29.32
C THR A 230 0.24 -3.33 -28.44
N THR A 231 1.39 -3.28 -29.09
CA THR A 231 2.69 -3.01 -28.43
C THR A 231 3.31 -1.79 -29.08
N SER A 232 4.07 -1.00 -28.34
CA SER A 232 4.73 0.19 -28.88
C SER A 232 6.25 0.02 -29.05
N GLY A 233 6.77 -1.21 -28.80
CA GLY A 233 8.21 -1.43 -28.78
C GLY A 233 8.89 -0.51 -27.77
N GLU A 234 9.95 0.17 -28.18
CA GLU A 234 10.68 1.13 -27.34
C GLU A 234 10.06 2.54 -27.32
N SER A 235 8.97 2.78 -28.06
CA SER A 235 8.34 4.10 -28.11
C SER A 235 7.63 4.44 -26.81
N ALA A 236 7.70 5.71 -26.41
CA ALA A 236 7.04 6.22 -25.21
C ALA A 236 5.53 6.46 -25.46
N ASN A 237 4.70 6.10 -24.47
CA ASN A 237 3.28 6.46 -24.44
C ASN A 237 3.10 7.54 -23.39
N VAL A 238 3.18 8.79 -23.81
CA VAL A 238 3.25 9.97 -22.95
C VAL A 238 1.92 10.45 -22.40
N TYR A 239 0.82 9.82 -22.83
CA TYR A 239 -0.55 10.13 -22.37
C TYR A 239 -1.29 8.86 -21.91
N PRO A 240 -2.18 8.97 -20.92
CA PRO A 240 -3.07 7.89 -20.54
C PRO A 240 -3.94 7.41 -21.71
N VAL A 241 -4.06 6.09 -21.83
CA VAL A 241 -4.98 5.40 -22.72
C VAL A 241 -5.84 4.41 -21.93
N LYS A 242 -7.10 4.24 -22.33
CA LYS A 242 -8.00 3.31 -21.65
C LYS A 242 -7.65 1.85 -21.97
N ILE A 243 -7.51 1.01 -20.95
CA ILE A 243 -7.39 -0.45 -21.10
C ILE A 243 -8.69 -1.00 -21.68
N GLN A 244 -8.56 -1.86 -22.69
CA GLN A 244 -9.70 -2.45 -23.40
C GLN A 244 -10.21 -3.71 -22.70
N LYS A 245 -11.45 -4.10 -23.01
CA LYS A 245 -12.08 -5.38 -22.61
C LYS A 245 -12.33 -5.55 -21.11
N VAL A 246 -12.10 -4.54 -20.28
CA VAL A 246 -12.38 -4.57 -18.83
C VAL A 246 -13.34 -3.46 -18.44
N SER A 247 -14.18 -3.74 -17.46
CA SER A 247 -15.12 -2.80 -16.83
C SER A 247 -15.37 -3.25 -15.40
N ASN A 248 -16.03 -2.42 -14.60
CA ASN A 248 -16.36 -2.73 -13.20
C ASN A 248 -15.14 -3.11 -12.33
N ILE A 249 -13.95 -2.66 -12.71
CA ILE A 249 -12.75 -2.94 -11.94
C ILE A 249 -12.82 -2.21 -10.59
N ILE A 250 -12.48 -2.93 -9.52
CA ILE A 250 -12.52 -2.42 -8.15
C ILE A 250 -11.14 -2.30 -7.52
N GLN A 251 -10.15 -3.05 -8.01
CA GLN A 251 -8.77 -2.98 -7.54
C GLN A 251 -7.81 -3.21 -8.70
N ILE A 252 -6.71 -2.45 -8.70
CA ILE A 252 -5.59 -2.65 -9.61
C ILE A 252 -4.30 -2.88 -8.83
N THR A 253 -3.43 -3.74 -9.37
CA THR A 253 -2.06 -3.91 -8.88
C THR A 253 -1.12 -4.13 -10.05
N ALA A 254 0.08 -3.55 -9.97
CA ALA A 254 1.11 -3.72 -10.99
C ALA A 254 2.15 -4.74 -10.53
N GLN A 255 2.62 -5.53 -11.48
CA GLN A 255 3.87 -6.28 -11.40
C GLN A 255 5.01 -5.45 -12.03
N GLU A 256 6.18 -6.03 -12.25
CA GLU A 256 7.29 -5.31 -12.89
C GLU A 256 6.93 -4.76 -14.28
N ILE A 257 6.25 -5.57 -15.11
CA ILE A 257 5.94 -5.24 -16.52
C ILE A 257 4.53 -5.75 -16.92
N SER A 258 3.61 -5.78 -15.98
CA SER A 258 2.24 -6.22 -16.21
C SER A 258 1.29 -5.61 -15.18
N VAL A 259 0.00 -5.76 -15.40
CA VAL A 259 -1.07 -5.30 -14.51
C VAL A 259 -2.09 -6.40 -14.30
N MET A 260 -2.61 -6.47 -13.08
CA MET A 260 -3.78 -7.27 -12.72
C MET A 260 -4.88 -6.35 -12.23
N MET A 261 -6.10 -6.72 -12.52
CA MET A 261 -7.32 -5.96 -12.28
C MET A 261 -8.38 -6.89 -11.72
N LEU A 262 -8.85 -6.61 -10.50
CA LEU A 262 -9.94 -7.35 -9.85
C LEU A 262 -11.27 -6.74 -10.25
N ASP A 263 -12.15 -7.55 -10.80
CA ASP A 263 -13.52 -7.17 -11.14
C ASP A 263 -14.44 -7.30 -9.91
N ALA A 264 -15.52 -6.55 -9.89
CA ALA A 264 -16.54 -6.59 -8.83
C ALA A 264 -17.23 -7.96 -8.67
N ASP A 265 -17.20 -8.82 -9.69
CA ASP A 265 -17.70 -10.19 -9.63
C ASP A 265 -16.72 -11.18 -8.98
N GLY A 266 -15.53 -10.70 -8.59
CA GLY A 266 -14.48 -11.51 -8.00
C GLY A 266 -13.59 -12.24 -9.01
N SER A 267 -13.70 -11.94 -10.32
CA SER A 267 -12.77 -12.42 -11.34
C SER A 267 -11.55 -11.50 -11.45
N VAL A 268 -10.42 -12.02 -11.96
CA VAL A 268 -9.17 -11.26 -12.11
C VAL A 268 -8.77 -11.24 -13.59
N TRP A 269 -8.51 -10.05 -14.10
CA TRP A 269 -8.00 -9.81 -15.45
C TRP A 269 -6.53 -9.42 -15.41
N ALA A 270 -5.75 -9.83 -16.41
CA ALA A 270 -4.32 -9.50 -16.46
C ALA A 270 -3.82 -9.28 -17.88
N THR A 271 -2.81 -8.41 -18.07
CA THR A 271 -2.16 -8.13 -19.36
C THR A 271 -0.71 -7.71 -19.18
N GLY A 272 0.13 -7.92 -20.18
CA GLY A 272 1.56 -7.59 -20.21
C GLY A 272 2.46 -8.82 -20.27
N TYR A 273 3.65 -8.69 -19.68
CA TYR A 273 4.68 -9.73 -19.63
C TYR A 273 4.25 -10.97 -18.84
N ASN A 274 4.50 -12.16 -19.41
CA ASN A 274 4.04 -13.42 -18.84
C ASN A 274 5.04 -14.60 -18.92
N ASN A 275 6.29 -14.39 -19.24
CA ASN A 275 7.26 -15.50 -19.45
C ASN A 275 7.39 -16.47 -18.27
N TYR A 276 7.01 -16.05 -17.05
CA TYR A 276 7.01 -16.92 -15.88
C TYR A 276 5.59 -17.37 -15.46
N GLY A 277 4.58 -17.05 -16.27
CA GLY A 277 3.18 -17.40 -15.96
C GLY A 277 2.51 -16.49 -14.93
N GLY A 278 3.09 -15.32 -14.62
CA GLY A 278 2.63 -14.40 -13.56
C GLY A 278 1.24 -13.80 -13.77
N LEU A 279 0.68 -13.89 -14.99
CA LEU A 279 -0.69 -13.49 -15.29
C LEU A 279 -1.73 -14.56 -14.91
N GLY A 280 -1.32 -15.80 -14.61
CA GLY A 280 -2.22 -16.87 -14.16
C GLY A 280 -3.21 -17.38 -15.20
N ILE A 281 -2.94 -17.19 -16.50
CA ILE A 281 -3.85 -17.47 -17.63
C ILE A 281 -3.62 -18.83 -18.30
N GLY A 282 -2.86 -19.73 -17.63
CA GLY A 282 -2.64 -21.11 -18.05
C GLY A 282 -1.49 -21.34 -19.04
N HIS A 283 -0.81 -20.28 -19.48
CA HIS A 283 0.38 -20.32 -20.33
C HIS A 283 1.38 -19.24 -19.94
N SER A 284 2.52 -19.14 -20.64
CA SER A 284 3.60 -18.20 -20.36
C SER A 284 3.90 -17.21 -21.50
N SER A 285 2.98 -17.03 -22.45
CA SER A 285 3.11 -16.02 -23.50
C SER A 285 2.58 -14.67 -23.05
N ASP A 286 3.27 -13.59 -23.43
CA ASP A 286 2.84 -12.22 -23.19
C ASP A 286 1.50 -11.94 -23.86
N VAL A 287 0.69 -11.06 -23.30
CA VAL A 287 -0.60 -10.67 -23.85
C VAL A 287 -0.81 -9.16 -23.83
N SER A 288 -1.28 -8.62 -24.95
CA SER A 288 -1.53 -7.18 -25.14
C SER A 288 -3.00 -6.78 -24.98
N LEU A 289 -3.86 -7.76 -24.75
CA LEU A 289 -5.27 -7.56 -24.43
C LEU A 289 -5.60 -8.35 -23.16
N PRO A 290 -6.28 -7.77 -22.16
CA PRO A 290 -6.56 -8.47 -20.91
C PRO A 290 -7.23 -9.82 -21.09
N GLN A 291 -6.75 -10.82 -20.34
CA GLN A 291 -7.31 -12.16 -20.22
C GLN A 291 -7.65 -12.46 -18.76
N GLN A 292 -8.66 -13.30 -18.54
CA GLN A 292 -9.05 -13.73 -17.21
C GLN A 292 -8.10 -14.78 -16.66
N MET A 293 -7.78 -14.64 -15.37
CA MET A 293 -7.01 -15.62 -14.61
C MET A 293 -7.81 -16.91 -14.42
N LEU A 294 -7.10 -18.04 -14.35
CA LEU A 294 -7.70 -19.36 -14.25
C LEU A 294 -7.54 -19.96 -12.86
N ASP A 295 -8.58 -20.66 -12.40
CA ASP A 295 -8.54 -21.50 -11.21
C ASP A 295 -7.80 -22.83 -11.49
N THR A 296 -7.64 -23.66 -10.49
CA THR A 296 -6.90 -24.94 -10.54
C THR A 296 -7.47 -25.95 -11.53
N ASP A 297 -8.76 -25.89 -11.81
CA ASP A 297 -9.47 -26.71 -12.81
C ASP A 297 -9.46 -26.11 -14.23
N ARG A 298 -8.78 -24.97 -14.42
CA ARG A 298 -8.70 -24.18 -15.65
C ARG A 298 -9.99 -23.47 -16.05
N SER A 299 -10.99 -23.42 -15.18
CA SER A 299 -12.11 -22.48 -15.33
C SER A 299 -11.65 -21.05 -14.99
N VAL A 300 -12.49 -20.05 -15.28
CA VAL A 300 -12.25 -18.67 -14.86
C VAL A 300 -12.23 -18.62 -13.33
N LEU A 301 -11.22 -17.93 -12.79
CA LEU A 301 -11.09 -17.71 -11.35
C LEU A 301 -12.15 -16.71 -10.85
N TYR A 302 -12.89 -17.09 -9.82
CA TYR A 302 -13.84 -16.26 -9.10
C TYR A 302 -13.60 -16.29 -7.57
N GLY A 303 -14.35 -15.45 -6.85
CA GLY A 303 -14.29 -15.39 -5.37
C GLY A 303 -13.02 -14.77 -4.83
N VAL A 304 -12.34 -13.93 -5.63
CA VAL A 304 -11.18 -13.16 -5.20
C VAL A 304 -11.64 -11.87 -4.54
N LYS A 305 -11.03 -11.52 -3.39
CA LYS A 305 -11.29 -10.25 -2.69
C LYS A 305 -10.10 -9.30 -2.61
N GLU A 306 -8.87 -9.80 -2.83
CA GLU A 306 -7.66 -8.98 -2.82
C GLU A 306 -6.60 -9.56 -3.77
N ILE A 307 -5.88 -8.69 -4.48
CA ILE A 307 -4.79 -9.03 -5.39
C ILE A 307 -3.55 -8.20 -5.06
N SER A 308 -2.36 -8.82 -5.20
CA SER A 308 -1.08 -8.12 -5.03
C SER A 308 -0.03 -8.63 -6.02
N GLY A 309 0.62 -7.72 -6.73
CA GLY A 309 1.65 -8.00 -7.72
C GLY A 309 3.06 -7.80 -7.16
N GLY A 310 3.91 -8.83 -7.31
CA GLY A 310 5.35 -8.75 -7.08
C GLY A 310 6.11 -8.48 -8.37
N ARG A 311 7.35 -9.00 -8.49
CA ARG A 311 8.14 -8.83 -9.73
C ARG A 311 7.51 -9.57 -10.90
N TYR A 312 7.52 -10.89 -10.83
CA TYR A 312 7.03 -11.82 -11.85
C TYR A 312 6.09 -12.87 -11.25
N HIS A 313 5.56 -12.60 -10.06
CA HIS A 313 4.58 -13.42 -9.38
C HIS A 313 3.45 -12.56 -8.87
N ALA A 314 2.34 -13.18 -8.58
CA ALA A 314 1.20 -12.56 -7.96
C ALA A 314 0.69 -13.39 -6.80
N VAL A 315 0.05 -12.72 -5.86
CA VAL A 315 -0.64 -13.32 -4.73
C VAL A 315 -2.09 -12.86 -4.74
N ILE A 316 -2.97 -13.80 -4.48
CA ILE A 316 -4.41 -13.63 -4.51
C ILE A 316 -4.97 -14.10 -3.17
N MET A 317 -5.90 -13.36 -2.59
CA MET A 317 -6.68 -13.79 -1.45
C MET A 317 -8.13 -14.00 -1.87
N LYS A 318 -8.65 -15.21 -1.61
CA LYS A 318 -10.05 -15.54 -1.83
C LYS A 318 -10.92 -15.08 -0.65
N GLU A 319 -12.23 -15.04 -0.84
CA GLU A 319 -13.21 -14.61 0.14
C GLU A 319 -13.18 -15.43 1.45
N ASP A 320 -12.74 -16.69 1.38
CA ASP A 320 -12.54 -17.58 2.52
C ASP A 320 -11.22 -17.35 3.29
N ASN A 321 -10.50 -16.25 3.00
CA ASN A 321 -9.19 -15.88 3.54
C ASN A 321 -8.05 -16.84 3.16
N THR A 322 -8.26 -17.75 2.21
CA THR A 322 -7.18 -18.57 1.67
C THR A 322 -6.29 -17.75 0.73
N VAL A 323 -4.99 -18.05 0.76
CA VAL A 323 -3.97 -17.35 -0.02
C VAL A 323 -3.48 -18.25 -1.14
N TRP A 324 -3.33 -17.68 -2.33
CA TRP A 324 -2.92 -18.36 -3.55
C TRP A 324 -1.84 -17.56 -4.26
N GLY A 325 -0.86 -18.25 -4.82
CA GLY A 325 0.22 -17.62 -5.58
C GLY A 325 0.30 -18.15 -7.01
N VAL A 326 0.88 -17.36 -7.92
CA VAL A 326 1.08 -17.71 -9.33
C VAL A 326 2.32 -16.99 -9.89
N GLY A 327 2.96 -17.53 -10.90
CA GLY A 327 4.10 -16.93 -11.59
C GLY A 327 5.44 -17.51 -11.18
N TYR A 328 6.47 -16.66 -11.19
CA TYR A 328 7.84 -17.02 -10.83
C TYR A 328 7.94 -17.52 -9.40
N ASN A 329 8.63 -18.65 -9.20
CA ASN A 329 8.71 -19.32 -7.91
C ASN A 329 10.14 -19.78 -7.54
N GLY A 330 11.16 -19.29 -8.20
CA GLY A 330 12.54 -19.72 -7.98
C GLY A 330 13.05 -19.53 -6.55
N TYR A 331 12.42 -18.66 -5.76
CA TYR A 331 12.72 -18.44 -4.33
C TYR A 331 11.60 -18.94 -3.41
N GLY A 332 10.58 -19.65 -3.93
CA GLY A 332 9.44 -20.13 -3.15
C GLY A 332 8.35 -19.07 -2.92
N GLN A 333 8.40 -17.92 -3.59
CA GLN A 333 7.51 -16.77 -3.37
C GLN A 333 6.04 -17.01 -3.69
N VAL A 334 5.69 -18.05 -4.45
CA VAL A 334 4.29 -18.51 -4.63
C VAL A 334 3.70 -19.06 -3.32
N GLY A 335 4.56 -19.52 -2.40
CA GLY A 335 4.14 -19.98 -1.07
C GLY A 335 3.59 -21.41 -1.03
N ASP A 336 3.60 -22.16 -2.14
CA ASP A 336 3.05 -23.52 -2.24
C ASP A 336 3.99 -24.62 -1.72
N GLY A 337 5.13 -24.24 -1.14
CA GLY A 337 6.15 -25.16 -0.63
C GLY A 337 7.09 -25.75 -1.69
N THR A 338 6.98 -25.28 -2.95
CA THR A 338 7.85 -25.66 -4.09
C THR A 338 8.66 -24.47 -4.60
N THR A 339 9.52 -24.72 -5.61
CA THR A 339 10.24 -23.66 -6.32
C THR A 339 9.93 -23.67 -7.83
N SER A 340 8.87 -24.34 -8.25
CA SER A 340 8.46 -24.42 -9.65
C SER A 340 7.50 -23.30 -10.01
N ASN A 341 7.74 -22.62 -11.13
CA ASN A 341 6.85 -21.58 -11.65
C ASN A 341 5.42 -22.10 -11.86
N ARG A 342 4.43 -21.25 -11.70
CA ARG A 342 3.01 -21.57 -11.86
C ARG A 342 2.36 -20.71 -12.93
N THR A 343 1.67 -21.31 -13.88
CA THR A 343 0.89 -20.61 -14.91
C THR A 343 -0.60 -20.49 -14.57
N ILE A 344 -1.03 -21.19 -13.51
CA ILE A 344 -2.33 -21.09 -12.85
C ILE A 344 -2.09 -20.99 -11.36
N ILE A 345 -3.08 -20.54 -10.58
CA ILE A 345 -2.96 -20.33 -9.13
C ILE A 345 -2.62 -21.63 -8.41
N SER A 346 -1.81 -21.52 -7.34
CA SER A 346 -1.45 -22.61 -6.44
C SER A 346 -1.61 -22.16 -4.99
N GLN A 347 -2.20 -23.00 -4.15
CA GLN A 347 -2.55 -22.65 -2.77
C GLN A 347 -1.32 -22.52 -1.88
N ALA A 348 -1.20 -21.40 -1.17
CA ALA A 348 -0.12 -21.16 -0.22
C ALA A 348 -0.32 -21.98 1.07
N LYS A 349 0.80 -22.43 1.64
CA LYS A 349 0.84 -23.29 2.83
C LYS A 349 1.85 -22.74 3.83
N ASN A 350 1.52 -22.87 5.12
CA ASN A 350 2.44 -22.54 6.20
C ASN A 350 3.62 -23.54 6.28
N SER A 351 4.54 -23.34 7.23
CA SER A 351 5.71 -24.21 7.41
C SER A 351 5.37 -25.65 7.75
N ALA A 352 4.19 -25.90 8.33
CA ALA A 352 3.67 -27.25 8.64
C ALA A 352 3.05 -27.93 7.40
N GLY A 353 2.86 -27.22 6.29
CA GLY A 353 2.18 -27.71 5.09
C GLY A 353 0.67 -27.55 5.11
N GLU A 354 0.14 -26.81 6.07
CA GLU A 354 -1.28 -26.50 6.20
C GLU A 354 -1.65 -25.27 5.39
N VAL A 355 -2.88 -25.21 4.89
CA VAL A 355 -3.43 -24.08 4.17
C VAL A 355 -3.49 -22.84 5.06
N ILE A 356 -3.08 -21.68 4.54
CA ILE A 356 -3.24 -20.40 5.23
C ILE A 356 -4.71 -19.96 5.10
N THR A 357 -5.39 -19.77 6.23
CA THR A 357 -6.81 -19.38 6.33
C THR A 357 -7.03 -18.15 7.24
N ASP A 358 -5.97 -17.68 7.90
CA ASP A 358 -5.99 -16.55 8.83
C ASP A 358 -5.40 -15.26 8.22
N ALA A 359 -5.38 -15.17 6.89
CA ALA A 359 -4.90 -13.99 6.20
C ALA A 359 -5.83 -12.79 6.46
N LYS A 360 -5.20 -11.62 6.74
CA LYS A 360 -5.88 -10.32 6.85
C LYS A 360 -5.67 -9.51 5.58
N HIS A 361 -4.41 -9.36 5.14
CA HIS A 361 -4.01 -8.72 3.88
C HIS A 361 -2.86 -9.48 3.25
N ILE A 362 -2.73 -9.36 1.93
CA ILE A 362 -1.65 -9.94 1.15
C ILE A 362 -0.77 -8.84 0.53
N MET A 363 0.52 -9.10 0.44
CA MET A 363 1.48 -8.20 -0.22
C MET A 363 2.52 -9.03 -0.95
N ALA A 364 2.64 -8.79 -2.25
CA ALA A 364 3.75 -9.28 -3.05
C ALA A 364 4.65 -8.09 -3.41
N SER A 365 5.93 -8.22 -3.23
CA SER A 365 6.87 -7.17 -3.61
C SER A 365 8.23 -7.77 -3.94
N GLY A 366 8.80 -7.37 -5.05
CA GLY A 366 10.02 -7.98 -5.52
C GLY A 366 9.89 -9.50 -5.71
N ASP A 367 10.81 -10.25 -5.12
CA ASP A 367 10.82 -11.71 -5.09
C ASP A 367 10.35 -12.27 -3.72
N GLY A 368 9.47 -11.54 -3.01
CA GLY A 368 8.93 -11.90 -1.71
C GLY A 368 7.41 -11.79 -1.64
N THR A 369 6.82 -12.60 -0.77
CA THR A 369 5.39 -12.58 -0.43
C THR A 369 5.23 -12.43 1.07
N TYR A 370 4.30 -11.59 1.47
CA TYR A 370 3.94 -11.28 2.85
C TYR A 370 2.44 -11.39 3.02
N VAL A 371 2.02 -11.95 4.14
CA VAL A 371 0.60 -12.09 4.48
C VAL A 371 0.44 -11.63 5.92
N THR A 372 -0.23 -10.52 6.15
CA THR A 372 -0.59 -10.11 7.51
C THR A 372 -1.68 -11.03 8.03
N ARG A 373 -1.68 -11.26 9.33
CA ARG A 373 -2.55 -12.26 9.95
C ARG A 373 -3.68 -11.58 10.73
N GLN A 374 -4.82 -12.23 10.79
CA GLN A 374 -5.89 -11.84 11.69
C GLN A 374 -5.43 -11.96 13.15
N LYS A 375 -6.03 -11.18 14.04
CA LYS A 375 -5.80 -11.35 15.48
C LYS A 375 -6.37 -12.70 15.94
N THR A 376 -5.80 -13.21 17.02
CA THR A 376 -6.37 -14.37 17.72
C THR A 376 -7.76 -14.05 18.29
N GLU A 377 -8.53 -15.07 18.70
CA GLU A 377 -9.85 -14.89 19.30
C GLU A 377 -9.82 -14.01 20.57
N ASP A 378 -8.70 -14.00 21.32
CA ASP A 378 -8.47 -13.14 22.49
C ASP A 378 -7.89 -11.76 22.10
N GLY A 379 -7.89 -11.41 20.82
CA GLY A 379 -7.52 -10.09 20.29
C GLY A 379 -6.01 -9.82 20.17
N LYS A 380 -5.15 -10.81 20.37
CA LYS A 380 -3.69 -10.64 20.27
C LYS A 380 -3.21 -10.59 18.83
N PRO A 381 -2.25 -9.72 18.51
CA PRO A 381 -1.61 -9.70 17.20
C PRO A 381 -0.86 -10.99 16.91
N GLN A 382 -0.78 -11.37 15.64
CA GLN A 382 -0.09 -12.58 15.17
C GLN A 382 1.07 -12.27 14.20
N GLY A 383 1.36 -10.98 13.92
CA GLY A 383 2.39 -10.59 12.97
C GLY A 383 2.05 -10.92 11.53
N MET A 384 2.99 -11.50 10.81
CA MET A 384 2.79 -11.86 9.40
C MET A 384 3.50 -13.15 9.02
N TYR A 385 3.07 -13.74 7.92
CA TYR A 385 3.82 -14.74 7.17
C TYR A 385 4.72 -14.06 6.14
N ALA A 386 5.91 -14.66 5.89
CA ALA A 386 6.83 -14.21 4.86
C ALA A 386 7.47 -15.40 4.14
N VAL A 387 7.71 -15.26 2.83
CA VAL A 387 8.37 -16.29 2.00
C VAL A 387 9.04 -15.62 0.80
N GLY A 388 10.13 -16.20 0.30
CA GLY A 388 10.85 -15.71 -0.87
C GLY A 388 12.30 -15.36 -0.61
N ARG A 389 12.86 -14.51 -1.45
CA ARG A 389 14.25 -14.05 -1.38
C ARG A 389 14.52 -13.22 -0.12
N ASN A 390 15.70 -13.46 0.52
CA ASN A 390 16.04 -12.84 1.81
C ASN A 390 17.53 -12.47 1.95
N ASN A 391 18.23 -12.24 0.88
CA ASN A 391 19.70 -12.06 0.89
C ASN A 391 20.20 -10.91 1.78
N TYR A 392 19.32 -9.97 2.18
CA TYR A 392 19.63 -8.82 3.02
C TYR A 392 18.75 -8.75 4.28
N GLY A 393 17.97 -9.78 4.59
CA GLY A 393 17.09 -9.82 5.75
C GLY A 393 15.72 -9.15 5.52
N GLN A 394 15.37 -8.82 4.26
CA GLN A 394 14.15 -8.10 3.89
C GLN A 394 12.85 -8.82 4.28
N LEU A 395 12.90 -10.10 4.60
CA LEU A 395 11.75 -10.87 5.10
C LEU A 395 11.52 -10.73 6.62
N PHE A 396 12.26 -9.86 7.32
CA PHE A 396 12.15 -9.65 8.78
C PHE A 396 12.50 -10.88 9.63
N THR A 397 13.24 -11.84 9.09
CA THR A 397 13.60 -13.11 9.77
C THR A 397 14.85 -12.99 10.65
N LYS A 398 15.50 -11.79 10.71
CA LYS A 398 16.76 -11.55 11.43
C LYS A 398 17.94 -12.42 10.94
N ASP A 399 17.82 -12.96 9.73
CA ASP A 399 18.87 -13.68 8.99
C ASP A 399 18.81 -13.31 7.50
N THR A 400 19.73 -13.83 6.69
CA THR A 400 19.82 -13.55 5.25
C THR A 400 19.53 -14.78 4.37
N SER A 401 18.98 -15.85 4.95
CA SER A 401 18.68 -17.07 4.21
C SER A 401 17.34 -16.96 3.48
N THR A 402 17.32 -17.24 2.18
CA THR A 402 16.07 -17.35 1.40
C THR A 402 15.11 -18.33 2.05
N LYS A 403 13.85 -17.96 2.14
CA LYS A 403 12.80 -18.78 2.73
C LYS A 403 11.97 -19.43 1.60
N TYR A 404 12.28 -20.68 1.29
CA TYR A 404 11.54 -21.47 0.29
C TYR A 404 10.19 -21.99 0.79
N LYS A 405 9.93 -21.87 2.08
CA LYS A 405 8.66 -22.17 2.74
C LYS A 405 8.25 -20.96 3.57
N VAL A 406 6.95 -20.77 3.71
CA VAL A 406 6.38 -19.71 4.52
C VAL A 406 6.86 -19.80 5.96
N VAL A 407 7.31 -18.68 6.52
CA VAL A 407 7.73 -18.55 7.93
C VAL A 407 6.93 -17.45 8.62
N GLU A 408 6.79 -17.53 9.93
CA GLU A 408 6.15 -16.50 10.75
C GLU A 408 7.18 -15.50 11.24
N VAL A 409 6.86 -14.20 11.11
CA VAL A 409 7.73 -13.09 11.53
C VAL A 409 6.92 -12.02 12.28
N GLU A 410 7.60 -11.21 13.12
CA GLU A 410 7.01 -10.07 13.86
C GLU A 410 5.71 -10.43 14.60
N LYS A 411 5.69 -11.58 15.31
CA LYS A 411 4.51 -12.23 15.91
C LYS A 411 3.73 -11.39 16.92
N ASP A 412 4.37 -10.39 17.50
CA ASP A 412 3.83 -9.48 18.52
C ASP A 412 3.34 -8.15 17.96
N LYS A 413 3.35 -7.98 16.61
CA LYS A 413 2.94 -6.75 15.94
C LYS A 413 1.61 -6.91 15.20
N ASP A 414 0.75 -5.90 15.33
CA ASP A 414 -0.44 -5.74 14.49
C ASP A 414 -0.06 -4.89 13.25
N ILE A 415 0.23 -5.57 12.15
CA ILE A 415 0.72 -4.92 10.93
C ILE A 415 -0.47 -4.37 10.12
N ILE A 416 -0.46 -3.07 9.83
CA ILE A 416 -1.50 -2.41 9.02
C ILE A 416 -1.11 -2.30 7.55
N ALA A 417 0.16 -2.06 7.28
CA ALA A 417 0.66 -1.94 5.92
C ALA A 417 2.08 -2.50 5.87
N GLY A 418 2.40 -3.17 4.81
CA GLY A 418 3.75 -3.63 4.57
C GLY A 418 4.11 -3.38 3.14
N THR A 419 5.35 -3.00 2.91
CA THR A 419 5.87 -2.80 1.57
C THR A 419 7.35 -3.13 1.57
N ILE A 420 7.78 -3.75 0.49
CA ILE A 420 9.16 -4.08 0.24
C ILE A 420 9.59 -3.39 -1.04
N THR A 421 10.80 -2.87 -1.05
CA THR A 421 11.31 -2.23 -2.25
C THR A 421 11.29 -3.20 -3.42
N SER A 422 10.78 -2.75 -4.54
CA SER A 422 10.83 -3.47 -5.81
C SER A 422 12.09 -3.11 -6.61
N SER A 423 13.26 -2.96 -5.96
CA SER A 423 14.50 -2.79 -6.72
C SER A 423 14.82 -4.05 -7.51
N ASN A 424 15.60 -3.94 -8.57
CA ASN A 424 16.15 -5.11 -9.28
C ASN A 424 16.87 -6.07 -8.34
N ASP A 425 17.27 -5.58 -7.17
CA ASP A 425 17.96 -6.33 -6.14
C ASP A 425 17.07 -6.72 -4.95
N TYR A 426 15.82 -6.22 -4.82
CA TYR A 426 14.79 -6.56 -3.80
C TYR A 426 15.32 -6.69 -2.38
N GLN A 427 15.95 -5.63 -1.88
CA GLN A 427 16.93 -5.77 -0.80
C GLN A 427 16.52 -5.06 0.49
N THR A 428 15.42 -4.32 0.50
CA THR A 428 14.97 -3.58 1.68
C THR A 428 13.50 -3.81 1.92
N GLY A 429 13.12 -4.12 3.15
CA GLY A 429 11.75 -4.30 3.60
C GLY A 429 11.30 -3.13 4.48
N ALA A 430 10.02 -2.78 4.39
CA ALA A 430 9.37 -1.86 5.30
C ALA A 430 7.99 -2.38 5.71
N ILE A 431 7.65 -2.22 6.98
CA ILE A 431 6.31 -2.49 7.53
C ILE A 431 5.89 -1.33 8.44
N ALA A 432 4.58 -1.18 8.59
CA ALA A 432 4.01 -0.29 9.59
C ALA A 432 3.03 -1.06 10.49
N ASP A 433 3.03 -0.76 11.79
CA ASP A 433 2.09 -1.33 12.73
C ASP A 433 0.89 -0.41 12.98
N GLN A 434 -0.10 -0.88 13.73
CA GLN A 434 -1.34 -0.13 14.04
C GLN A 434 -1.07 1.16 14.84
N ASP A 435 0.07 1.24 15.51
CA ASP A 435 0.50 2.47 16.18
C ASP A 435 1.16 3.47 15.21
N GLY A 436 1.20 3.14 13.90
CA GLY A 436 1.82 3.92 12.82
C GLY A 436 3.34 3.97 12.89
N MET A 437 3.95 3.07 13.65
CA MET A 437 5.41 2.96 13.70
C MET A 437 5.92 2.25 12.45
N VAL A 438 6.90 2.85 11.79
CA VAL A 438 7.51 2.30 10.56
C VAL A 438 8.82 1.62 10.89
N TYR A 439 8.94 0.38 10.47
CA TYR A 439 10.16 -0.44 10.62
C TYR A 439 10.74 -0.76 9.25
N THR A 440 12.04 -0.60 9.11
CA THR A 440 12.78 -0.94 7.90
C THR A 440 13.91 -1.93 8.20
N VAL A 441 14.25 -2.77 7.23
CA VAL A 441 15.30 -3.78 7.33
C VAL A 441 15.89 -4.07 5.95
N GLY A 442 17.17 -4.36 5.86
CA GLY A 442 17.80 -4.76 4.62
C GLY A 442 18.95 -3.85 4.18
N LEU A 443 19.14 -3.75 2.86
CA LEU A 443 20.16 -2.92 2.23
C LEU A 443 19.89 -1.43 2.46
N ASN A 444 20.96 -0.62 2.60
CA ASN A 444 20.85 0.82 2.91
C ASN A 444 21.85 1.73 2.19
N ASP A 445 22.47 1.31 1.12
CA ASP A 445 23.54 2.04 0.42
C ASP A 445 23.14 3.41 -0.17
N TYR A 446 21.84 3.72 -0.20
CA TYR A 446 21.28 5.03 -0.61
C TYR A 446 20.46 5.71 0.49
N GLY A 447 20.50 5.22 1.73
CA GLY A 447 19.71 5.75 2.84
C GLY A 447 18.23 5.28 2.85
N GLN A 448 17.89 4.23 2.08
CA GLN A 448 16.51 3.74 1.97
C GLN A 448 15.95 3.17 3.28
N MET A 449 16.75 2.91 4.30
CA MET A 449 16.26 2.59 5.63
C MET A 449 15.74 3.81 6.41
N GLY A 450 15.99 5.04 5.95
CA GLY A 450 15.49 6.25 6.57
C GLY A 450 16.05 6.54 7.96
N ASN A 451 17.17 5.92 8.32
CA ASN A 451 17.77 5.98 9.68
C ASN A 451 18.89 7.01 9.82
N GLY A 452 19.11 7.86 8.80
CA GLY A 452 20.16 8.87 8.74
C GLY A 452 21.55 8.32 8.44
N THR A 453 21.65 7.04 8.05
CA THR A 453 22.90 6.36 7.68
C THR A 453 22.78 5.68 6.31
N ILE A 454 23.87 5.08 5.86
CA ILE A 454 23.92 4.20 4.68
C ILE A 454 24.32 2.77 5.07
N GLU A 455 24.22 2.41 6.35
CA GLU A 455 24.56 1.08 6.84
C GLU A 455 23.36 0.14 6.76
N SER A 456 23.55 -1.03 6.16
CA SER A 456 22.55 -2.08 6.04
C SER A 456 22.34 -2.81 7.36
N LEU A 457 21.10 -3.15 7.70
CA LEU A 457 20.74 -3.88 8.91
C LEU A 457 19.89 -5.10 8.62
N ILE A 458 20.17 -6.20 9.27
CA ILE A 458 19.36 -7.43 9.22
C ILE A 458 18.34 -7.52 10.35
N THR A 459 18.36 -6.55 11.27
CA THR A 459 17.36 -6.39 12.34
C THR A 459 16.51 -5.16 12.03
N PRO A 460 15.17 -5.25 12.19
CA PRO A 460 14.31 -4.12 11.92
C PRO A 460 14.68 -2.87 12.73
N TRP A 461 14.77 -1.74 12.03
CA TRP A 461 14.97 -0.43 12.61
C TRP A 461 13.67 0.36 12.59
N CYS A 462 13.28 0.94 13.72
CA CYS A 462 12.11 1.80 13.80
C CYS A 462 12.47 3.24 13.42
N ILE A 463 12.05 3.70 12.24
CA ILE A 463 12.32 5.06 11.75
C ILE A 463 11.69 6.10 12.68
N SER A 464 10.47 5.85 13.13
CA SER A 464 9.72 6.79 13.97
C SER A 464 10.40 7.09 15.30
N LYS A 465 11.20 6.17 15.85
CA LYS A 465 11.93 6.38 17.13
C LYS A 465 13.08 7.37 17.04
N LYS A 466 13.65 7.64 15.86
CA LYS A 466 14.82 8.51 15.74
C LYS A 466 14.48 10.01 15.82
N ARG A 467 13.26 10.39 15.52
CA ARG A 467 12.79 11.79 15.52
C ARG A 467 12.30 12.30 16.87
N ILE A 468 12.59 11.58 17.96
CA ILE A 468 12.35 12.05 19.32
C ILE A 468 13.39 13.15 19.66
N ASN A 469 13.30 14.29 19.04
CA ASN A 469 13.69 15.52 19.71
C ASN A 469 12.48 15.98 20.53
N VAL A 470 12.18 15.26 21.60
CA VAL A 470 11.44 15.86 22.70
C VAL A 470 12.32 17.04 23.14
N PRO A 471 11.85 18.29 23.06
CA PRO A 471 12.56 19.36 23.74
C PRO A 471 12.70 18.84 25.17
N LYS A 472 13.95 18.76 25.68
CA LYS A 472 14.18 18.43 27.08
C LYS A 472 13.45 19.50 27.89
N LYS A 473 12.18 19.25 28.23
CA LYS A 473 11.51 19.97 29.27
C LYS A 473 12.26 19.53 30.53
N THR A 474 13.13 20.37 31.05
CA THR A 474 13.81 20.14 32.32
C THR A 474 12.72 20.16 33.37
N ILE A 475 12.37 19.00 33.89
CA ILE A 475 11.45 18.87 35.02
C ILE A 475 12.26 19.21 36.24
N ASN A 476 12.08 20.39 36.81
CA ASN A 476 12.70 20.80 38.07
C ASN A 476 11.72 20.45 39.19
N PHE A 477 11.98 19.35 39.91
CA PHE A 477 11.30 19.05 41.16
C PHE A 477 11.96 19.86 42.28
N THR A 478 11.14 20.68 42.95
CA THR A 478 11.65 21.53 44.02
C THR A 478 11.55 20.90 45.40
N LYS A 479 10.61 19.98 45.66
CA LYS A 479 10.43 19.25 46.93
C LYS A 479 9.71 17.92 46.75
N ALA A 480 10.01 16.96 47.62
CA ALA A 480 9.25 15.72 47.73
C ALA A 480 7.80 16.02 48.21
N GLY A 481 6.79 15.49 47.52
CA GLY A 481 5.38 15.64 47.86
C GLY A 481 4.67 16.82 47.18
N GLU A 482 5.37 17.64 46.38
CA GLU A 482 4.71 18.63 45.51
C GLU A 482 4.15 17.95 44.27
N LYS A 483 2.89 18.34 43.93
CA LYS A 483 2.26 17.89 42.69
C LYS A 483 2.55 18.90 41.57
N GLU A 484 3.26 18.46 40.55
CA GLU A 484 3.35 19.20 39.30
C GLU A 484 2.58 18.44 38.20
N THR A 485 1.61 19.13 37.58
CA THR A 485 0.93 18.60 36.42
C THR A 485 1.79 18.86 35.21
N ILE A 486 2.43 17.81 34.70
CA ILE A 486 3.16 17.87 33.46
C ILE A 486 2.18 17.57 32.35
N GLN A 487 1.79 18.59 31.60
CA GLN A 487 1.16 18.35 30.30
C GLN A 487 2.26 17.85 29.37
N TYR A 488 2.26 16.54 29.15
CA TYR A 488 3.08 15.93 28.14
C TYR A 488 2.44 16.29 26.80
N ASN A 489 2.97 17.32 26.13
CA ASN A 489 2.76 17.46 24.71
C ASN A 489 3.54 16.30 24.06
N MET A 490 2.88 15.18 23.87
CA MET A 490 3.36 14.20 22.94
C MET A 490 3.35 14.89 21.57
N SER A 491 4.53 15.31 21.14
CA SER A 491 4.66 15.75 19.77
C SER A 491 4.43 14.51 18.91
N MET A 492 3.44 14.58 18.07
CA MET A 492 2.98 13.54 17.18
C MET A 492 3.98 13.19 16.08
N GLU A 493 5.23 13.63 16.22
CA GLU A 493 6.35 13.30 15.34
C GLU A 493 6.81 11.84 15.46
N PHE A 494 6.27 11.09 16.41
CA PHE A 494 6.61 9.69 16.63
C PHE A 494 5.98 8.75 15.63
N ASN A 495 4.92 9.20 15.00
CA ASN A 495 4.12 8.38 14.14
C ASN A 495 4.25 8.87 12.70
N LEU A 496 5.03 8.17 11.88
CA LEU A 496 5.24 8.55 10.48
C LEU A 496 3.94 8.46 9.65
N LEU A 497 3.00 7.63 10.05
CA LEU A 497 1.79 7.35 9.27
C LEU A 497 0.51 7.89 9.90
N ILE A 498 0.43 8.03 11.22
CA ILE A 498 -0.76 8.47 11.96
C ILE A 498 -0.46 9.79 12.67
N GLU A 499 -1.37 10.76 12.66
CA GLU A 499 -1.15 12.07 13.30
C GLU A 499 -1.77 12.20 14.68
N SER A 500 -2.71 11.35 15.04
CA SER A 500 -3.34 11.37 16.36
C SER A 500 -3.32 10.00 17.02
N VAL A 501 -2.57 9.89 18.10
CA VAL A 501 -2.86 8.89 19.13
C VAL A 501 -3.90 9.55 20.02
N PRO A 502 -5.10 8.96 20.21
CA PRO A 502 -6.06 9.50 21.16
C PRO A 502 -5.42 9.64 22.54
N ASP A 503 -5.62 10.77 23.23
CA ASP A 503 -5.06 11.07 24.56
C ASP A 503 -5.31 9.96 25.61
N ASN A 504 -6.23 9.05 25.35
CA ASN A 504 -6.65 7.98 26.24
C ASN A 504 -5.84 6.69 26.11
N GLU A 505 -4.95 6.57 25.13
CA GLU A 505 -4.15 5.35 24.89
C GLU A 505 -2.70 5.46 25.37
N CYS A 506 -2.33 6.60 25.95
CA CYS A 506 -1.01 6.77 26.56
C CYS A 506 -0.98 6.16 27.96
N THR A 507 -0.08 5.20 28.18
CA THR A 507 0.24 4.72 29.53
C THR A 507 1.57 5.29 29.96
N PHE A 508 1.59 5.91 31.14
CA PHE A 508 2.79 6.51 31.73
C PHE A 508 3.37 5.55 32.75
N LYS A 509 4.70 5.38 32.75
CA LYS A 509 5.40 4.54 33.72
C LYS A 509 6.63 5.26 34.27
N THR A 510 6.81 5.23 35.59
CA THR A 510 8.08 5.60 36.18
C THR A 510 9.08 4.45 36.12
N LEU A 511 10.36 4.77 35.92
CA LEU A 511 11.44 3.78 35.98
C LEU A 511 11.90 3.54 37.43
N ASP A 512 11.69 4.53 38.33
CA ASP A 512 11.96 4.40 39.75
C ASP A 512 10.82 4.99 40.59
N PRO A 513 9.91 4.15 41.10
CA PRO A 513 8.78 4.58 41.90
C PRO A 513 9.17 5.10 43.29
N ASN A 514 10.44 4.95 43.73
CA ASN A 514 10.95 5.53 44.98
C ASN A 514 11.34 6.99 44.82
N VAL A 515 11.57 7.44 43.57
CA VAL A 515 11.90 8.84 43.24
C VAL A 515 10.67 9.60 42.84
N ALA A 516 9.86 9.03 41.94
CA ALA A 516 8.62 9.63 41.48
C ALA A 516 7.58 8.56 41.13
N THR A 517 6.33 8.85 41.38
CA THR A 517 5.19 8.08 40.84
C THR A 517 4.58 8.84 39.69
N VAL A 518 3.96 8.12 38.75
CA VAL A 518 3.23 8.69 37.63
C VAL A 518 1.85 8.04 37.55
N ASP A 519 0.81 8.87 37.41
CA ASP A 519 -0.52 8.37 37.11
C ASP A 519 -0.53 7.79 35.70
N GLU A 520 -0.91 6.53 35.57
CA GLU A 520 -0.84 5.78 34.30
C GLU A 520 -1.74 6.32 33.19
N LYS A 521 -2.75 7.11 33.54
CA LYS A 521 -3.74 7.66 32.60
C LYS A 521 -3.52 9.13 32.30
N THR A 522 -3.20 9.92 33.31
CA THR A 522 -3.09 11.39 33.19
C THR A 522 -1.66 11.85 32.97
N GLY A 523 -0.65 10.99 33.21
CA GLY A 523 0.75 11.37 33.17
C GLY A 523 1.16 12.33 34.32
N GLU A 524 0.30 12.52 35.34
CA GLU A 524 0.63 13.37 36.52
C GLU A 524 1.78 12.74 37.30
N VAL A 525 2.87 13.46 37.46
CA VAL A 525 4.05 12.99 38.16
C VAL A 525 4.09 13.57 39.58
N THR A 526 4.26 12.71 40.56
CA THR A 526 4.41 13.11 41.96
C THR A 526 5.80 12.70 42.45
N ALA A 527 6.59 13.65 42.95
CA ALA A 527 7.87 13.34 43.57
C ALA A 527 7.66 12.69 44.95
N VAL A 528 8.28 11.52 45.18
CA VAL A 528 8.14 10.74 46.41
C VAL A 528 9.44 10.56 47.20
N GLY A 529 10.60 10.82 46.58
CA GLY A 529 11.91 10.69 47.19
C GLY A 529 12.99 11.54 46.51
N GLN A 530 14.16 11.57 47.07
CA GLN A 530 15.34 12.17 46.45
C GLN A 530 16.06 11.12 45.60
N GLY A 531 16.32 11.46 44.32
CA GLY A 531 17.02 10.60 43.37
C GLY A 531 17.47 11.37 42.13
#